data_5f30f20035b3572f3efba1845be79397
#
_entry.id   5f30f20035b3572f3efba1845be79397
#
_cell.length_a   1.000
_cell.length_b   1.000
_cell.length_c   1.000
_cell.angle_alpha   90.00
_cell.angle_beta   90.00
_cell.angle_gamma   90.00
#
_symmetry.space_group_name_H-M   'P 1'
#
loop_
_entity.id
_entity.type
_entity.pdbx_description
1 polymer ?
#
loop_
_entity_poly.entity_id
_entity_poly.type
_entity_poly.pdbx_seq_one_letter_code
_entity_poly.pdbx_strand_id
1 'polypeptide(L)'
;MDFELSPAQNTALTEIQQSFKTKQTVLLHGVTSSGKTNIYIKLIEECIRQGRQVLYMLPEIALTSQIIRRLQKHFGGYIGIYHSKFSQNERVEIWNKVKSGELKVILGARSSVFLPYIDLALVICDEEHDSSYKQQDPAPRYHGRDAAIWLSGLFDSANNGTGAKVILGSATPSLESYYNSVKEKYGLVELKERYGDVQMPSVEVIDTKKIEQKDRSKVMLSPQLITAVHRF
;
A
#
# COMPACT_ATOMS: atom_id res chain seq x y z
N MET A 1 -14.44 17.12 0.59
CA MET A 1 -15.55 16.22 0.25
C MET A 1 -15.41 15.01 1.13
N ASP A 2 -16.30 14.87 2.09
CA ASP A 2 -16.41 13.63 2.85
C ASP A 2 -16.94 12.56 1.89
N PHE A 3 -16.21 11.46 1.78
CA PHE A 3 -16.70 10.26 1.15
C PHE A 3 -17.07 9.28 2.27
N GLU A 4 -18.15 8.56 2.07
CA GLU A 4 -18.56 7.52 2.98
C GLU A 4 -17.86 6.21 2.64
N LEU A 5 -17.41 5.51 3.66
CA LEU A 5 -16.92 4.15 3.52
C LEU A 5 -18.08 3.20 3.29
N SER A 6 -17.90 2.18 2.46
CA SER A 6 -18.86 1.09 2.37
C SER A 6 -18.96 0.33 3.71
N PRO A 7 -20.03 -0.44 3.94
CA PRO A 7 -20.13 -1.26 5.16
C PRO A 7 -18.92 -2.16 5.38
N ALA A 8 -18.44 -2.82 4.32
CA ALA A 8 -17.25 -3.68 4.38
C ALA A 8 -15.97 -2.89 4.73
N GLN A 9 -15.81 -1.69 4.17
CA GLN A 9 -14.67 -0.80 4.49
C GLN A 9 -14.74 -0.29 5.94
N ASN A 10 -15.93 0.04 6.46
CA ASN A 10 -16.11 0.44 7.84
C ASN A 10 -15.77 -0.69 8.82
N THR A 11 -16.20 -1.92 8.50
CA THR A 11 -15.84 -3.11 9.27
C THR A 11 -14.32 -3.29 9.30
N ALA A 12 -13.68 -3.27 8.12
CA ALA A 12 -12.22 -3.40 8.01
C ALA A 12 -11.47 -2.29 8.77
N LEU A 13 -11.94 -1.03 8.71
CA LEU A 13 -11.36 0.07 9.48
C LEU A 13 -11.44 -0.19 10.99
N THR A 14 -12.58 -0.67 11.48
CA THR A 14 -12.79 -1.01 12.89
C THR A 14 -11.87 -2.16 13.31
N GLU A 15 -11.74 -3.20 12.49
CA GLU A 15 -10.86 -4.34 12.76
C GLU A 15 -9.37 -3.93 12.79
N ILE A 16 -8.94 -3.02 11.90
CA ILE A 16 -7.59 -2.44 11.92
C ILE A 16 -7.35 -1.71 13.24
N GLN A 17 -8.27 -0.82 13.64
CA GLN A 17 -8.15 -0.05 14.88
C GLN A 17 -8.14 -0.96 16.12
N GLN A 18 -8.92 -2.04 16.10
CA GLN A 18 -8.94 -3.04 17.17
C GLN A 18 -7.60 -3.81 17.22
N SER A 19 -7.10 -4.23 16.06
CA SER A 19 -5.82 -4.94 15.96
C SER A 19 -4.66 -4.07 16.45
N PHE A 20 -4.70 -2.76 16.21
CA PHE A 20 -3.67 -1.83 16.67
C PHE A 20 -3.58 -1.67 18.19
N LYS A 21 -4.57 -2.13 18.95
CA LYS A 21 -4.51 -2.14 20.42
C LYS A 21 -3.47 -3.13 20.94
N THR A 22 -3.23 -4.23 20.22
CA THR A 22 -2.34 -5.31 20.63
C THR A 22 -1.21 -5.61 19.67
N LYS A 23 -1.32 -5.15 18.41
CA LYS A 23 -0.35 -5.39 17.35
C LYS A 23 0.20 -4.06 16.84
N GLN A 24 1.47 -4.05 16.48
CA GLN A 24 2.11 -2.90 15.82
C GLN A 24 1.83 -2.89 14.32
N THR A 25 1.78 -4.06 13.70
CA THR A 25 1.65 -4.26 12.25
C THR A 25 0.37 -5.00 11.93
N VAL A 26 -0.36 -4.52 10.94
CA VAL A 26 -1.59 -5.15 10.40
C VAL A 26 -1.41 -5.38 8.91
N LEU A 27 -1.69 -6.61 8.45
CA LEU A 27 -1.85 -6.95 7.05
C LEU A 27 -3.30 -6.69 6.63
N LEU A 28 -3.52 -5.73 5.73
CA LEU A 28 -4.79 -5.51 5.06
C LEU A 28 -4.79 -6.26 3.72
N HIS A 29 -5.32 -7.46 3.75
CA HIS A 29 -5.48 -8.30 2.57
C HIS A 29 -6.80 -7.95 1.87
N GLY A 30 -6.74 -7.10 0.87
CA GLY A 30 -7.94 -6.63 0.16
C GLY A 30 -7.84 -6.86 -1.34
N VAL A 31 -8.88 -7.44 -1.94
CA VAL A 31 -8.92 -7.67 -3.40
C VAL A 31 -8.68 -6.39 -4.19
N THR A 32 -8.25 -6.52 -5.43
CA THR A 32 -8.07 -5.38 -6.33
C THR A 32 -9.38 -4.59 -6.44
N SER A 33 -9.29 -3.26 -6.39
CA SER A 33 -10.44 -2.35 -6.40
C SER A 33 -11.40 -2.48 -5.21
N SER A 34 -10.96 -3.04 -4.09
CA SER A 34 -11.74 -3.05 -2.84
C SER A 34 -11.82 -1.68 -2.14
N GLY A 35 -11.03 -0.71 -2.63
CA GLY A 35 -10.99 0.63 -2.04
C GLY A 35 -10.13 0.75 -0.79
N LYS A 36 -9.08 -0.04 -0.64
CA LYS A 36 -8.06 0.07 0.43
C LYS A 36 -7.63 1.52 0.67
N THR A 37 -7.46 2.29 -0.40
CA THR A 37 -7.06 3.70 -0.32
C THR A 37 -8.06 4.55 0.49
N ASN A 38 -9.37 4.25 0.46
CA ASN A 38 -10.36 4.97 1.27
C ASN A 38 -10.12 4.74 2.77
N ILE A 39 -9.79 3.51 3.15
CA ILE A 39 -9.45 3.16 4.54
C ILE A 39 -8.16 3.90 4.96
N TYR A 40 -7.15 3.93 4.08
CA TYR A 40 -5.92 4.67 4.35
C TYR A 40 -6.17 6.16 4.59
N ILE A 41 -7.00 6.79 3.75
CA ILE A 41 -7.35 8.20 3.92
C ILE A 41 -7.97 8.45 5.30
N LYS A 42 -8.89 7.60 5.76
CA LYS A 42 -9.51 7.75 7.09
C LYS A 42 -8.50 7.60 8.23
N LEU A 43 -7.58 6.67 8.12
CA LEU A 43 -6.51 6.50 9.12
C LEU A 43 -5.52 7.68 9.11
N ILE A 44 -5.20 8.22 7.94
CA ILE A 44 -4.36 9.40 7.79
C ILE A 44 -5.05 10.62 8.40
N GLU A 45 -6.35 10.83 8.14
CA GLU A 45 -7.15 11.92 8.73
C GLU A 45 -7.09 11.90 10.25
N GLU A 46 -7.15 10.71 10.85
CA GLU A 46 -7.04 10.54 12.30
C GLU A 46 -5.67 11.01 12.82
N CYS A 47 -4.57 10.57 12.15
CA CYS A 47 -3.22 10.97 12.53
C CYS A 47 -3.00 12.49 12.39
N ILE A 48 -3.52 13.11 11.31
CA ILE A 48 -3.41 14.55 11.10
C ILE A 48 -4.17 15.32 12.18
N ARG A 49 -5.37 14.88 12.59
CA ARG A 49 -6.12 15.50 13.69
C ARG A 49 -5.36 15.49 15.01
N GLN A 50 -4.51 14.50 15.21
CA GLN A 50 -3.60 14.39 16.36
C GLN A 50 -2.31 15.20 16.17
N GLY A 51 -2.13 15.88 15.03
CA GLY A 51 -0.93 16.64 14.69
C GLY A 51 0.28 15.78 14.31
N ARG A 52 0.10 14.46 14.18
CA ARG A 52 1.18 13.49 13.95
C ARG A 52 1.47 13.24 12.48
N GLN A 53 2.64 12.67 12.20
CA GLN A 53 3.11 12.41 10.84
C GLN A 53 2.74 10.99 10.36
N VAL A 54 2.55 10.87 9.04
CA VAL A 54 2.26 9.61 8.34
C VAL A 54 3.21 9.43 7.17
N LEU A 55 3.77 8.24 7.04
CA LEU A 55 4.49 7.79 5.86
C LEU A 55 3.59 6.86 5.03
N TYR A 56 3.25 7.26 3.81
CA TYR A 56 2.54 6.43 2.85
C TYR A 56 3.48 6.02 1.73
N MET A 57 3.89 4.76 1.75
CA MET A 57 4.82 4.19 0.78
C MET A 57 4.08 3.48 -0.33
N LEU A 58 4.52 3.71 -1.55
CA LEU A 58 4.05 3.06 -2.77
C LEU A 58 5.25 2.62 -3.63
N PRO A 59 5.12 1.56 -4.43
CA PRO A 59 6.03 1.31 -5.55
C PRO A 59 6.14 2.54 -6.45
N GLU A 60 7.34 2.82 -6.98
CA GLU A 60 7.54 4.03 -7.83
C GLU A 60 6.57 4.08 -9.03
N ILE A 61 6.24 2.92 -9.60
CA ILE A 61 5.28 2.82 -10.70
C ILE A 61 3.84 3.17 -10.27
N ALA A 62 3.51 2.99 -9.01
CA ALA A 62 2.20 3.30 -8.45
C ALA A 62 2.06 4.76 -8.01
N LEU A 63 3.15 5.52 -7.94
CA LEU A 63 3.17 6.97 -7.69
C LEU A 63 2.68 7.75 -8.91
N THR A 64 1.45 7.50 -9.31
CA THR A 64 0.83 8.15 -10.47
C THR A 64 0.27 9.52 -10.12
N SER A 65 0.13 10.37 -11.13
CA SER A 65 -0.52 11.69 -10.97
C SER A 65 -1.93 11.57 -10.41
N GLN A 66 -2.61 10.45 -10.64
CA GLN A 66 -3.96 10.21 -10.14
C GLN A 66 -3.99 10.05 -8.61
N ILE A 67 -3.14 9.19 -8.05
CA ILE A 67 -3.07 9.00 -6.61
C ILE A 67 -2.59 10.26 -5.90
N ILE A 68 -1.60 10.95 -6.47
CA ILE A 68 -1.07 12.21 -5.95
C ILE A 68 -2.20 13.25 -5.87
N ARG A 69 -2.90 13.51 -6.97
CA ARG A 69 -4.02 14.48 -7.01
C ARG A 69 -5.14 14.13 -6.04
N ARG A 70 -5.44 12.84 -5.94
CA ARG A 70 -6.47 12.35 -5.02
C ARG A 70 -6.10 12.68 -3.57
N LEU A 71 -4.89 12.39 -3.15
CA LEU A 71 -4.44 12.66 -1.78
C LEU A 71 -4.24 14.17 -1.53
N GLN A 72 -3.74 14.92 -2.50
CA GLN A 72 -3.64 16.38 -2.41
C GLN A 72 -5.00 17.06 -2.22
N LYS A 73 -6.05 16.52 -2.86
CA LYS A 73 -7.42 17.03 -2.66
C LYS A 73 -7.93 16.85 -1.23
N HIS A 74 -7.49 15.77 -0.54
CA HIS A 74 -7.87 15.51 0.86
C HIS A 74 -7.00 16.26 1.87
N PHE A 75 -5.69 16.31 1.64
CA PHE A 75 -4.73 16.76 2.66
C PHE A 75 -4.09 18.12 2.35
N GLY A 76 -4.34 18.67 1.15
CA GLY A 76 -3.88 20.01 0.78
C GLY A 76 -2.38 20.21 0.95
N GLY A 77 -2.00 21.27 1.65
CA GLY A 77 -0.60 21.62 1.90
C GLY A 77 0.13 20.72 2.92
N TYR A 78 -0.58 19.82 3.61
CA TYR A 78 0.06 18.90 4.56
C TYR A 78 0.78 17.72 3.91
N ILE A 79 0.59 17.50 2.59
CA ILE A 79 1.20 16.37 1.88
C ILE A 79 2.48 16.78 1.16
N GLY A 80 3.56 16.05 1.41
CA GLY A 80 4.80 16.07 0.64
C GLY A 80 4.96 14.82 -0.20
N ILE A 81 5.51 14.98 -1.40
CA ILE A 81 5.80 13.85 -2.29
C ILE A 81 7.31 13.66 -2.33
N TYR A 82 7.79 12.41 -2.18
CA TYR A 82 9.21 12.11 -2.19
C TYR A 82 9.52 10.92 -3.09
N HIS A 83 10.23 11.16 -4.18
CA HIS A 83 10.64 10.11 -5.12
C HIS A 83 12.00 10.40 -5.76
N SER A 84 12.54 9.39 -6.46
CA SER A 84 13.89 9.42 -7.05
C SER A 84 14.09 10.49 -8.13
N LYS A 85 13.01 10.92 -8.81
CA LYS A 85 13.05 11.90 -9.91
C LYS A 85 13.19 13.36 -9.45
N PHE A 86 13.07 13.64 -8.15
CA PHE A 86 13.26 14.98 -7.64
C PHE A 86 14.73 15.40 -7.66
N SER A 87 14.96 16.68 -7.98
CA SER A 87 16.26 17.31 -7.88
C SER A 87 16.77 17.29 -6.42
N GLN A 88 18.06 17.51 -6.24
CA GLN A 88 18.63 17.58 -4.90
C GLN A 88 18.00 18.68 -4.06
N ASN A 89 17.72 19.86 -4.64
CA ASN A 89 17.12 20.98 -3.94
C ASN A 89 15.70 20.65 -3.45
N GLU A 90 14.86 20.04 -4.28
CA GLU A 90 13.52 19.60 -3.89
C GLU A 90 13.57 18.58 -2.75
N ARG A 91 14.54 17.65 -2.78
CA ARG A 91 14.73 16.68 -1.71
C ARG A 91 15.13 17.34 -0.39
N VAL A 92 16.02 18.33 -0.43
CA VAL A 92 16.42 19.10 0.76
C VAL A 92 15.24 19.88 1.32
N GLU A 93 14.43 20.50 0.47
CA GLU A 93 13.23 21.21 0.90
C GLU A 93 12.25 20.27 1.64
N ILE A 94 11.94 19.11 1.05
CA ILE A 94 11.07 18.12 1.69
C ILE A 94 11.68 17.61 2.99
N TRP A 95 12.97 17.32 3.01
CA TRP A 95 13.70 16.92 4.22
C TRP A 95 13.48 17.90 5.36
N ASN A 96 13.69 19.20 5.08
CA ASN A 96 13.53 20.26 6.09
C ASN A 96 12.07 20.38 6.56
N LYS A 97 11.09 20.28 5.66
CA LYS A 97 9.67 20.34 6.00
C LYS A 97 9.20 19.12 6.80
N VAL A 98 9.77 17.92 6.56
CA VAL A 98 9.51 16.74 7.38
C VAL A 98 10.11 16.92 8.77
N LYS A 99 11.36 17.38 8.85
CA LYS A 99 12.08 17.64 10.11
C LYS A 99 11.43 18.71 10.96
N SER A 100 10.84 19.74 10.36
CA SER A 100 10.09 20.79 11.09
C SER A 100 8.68 20.36 11.49
N GLY A 101 8.18 19.24 10.97
CA GLY A 101 6.80 18.79 11.17
C GLY A 101 5.75 19.59 10.39
N GLU A 102 6.15 20.43 9.44
CA GLU A 102 5.27 21.16 8.54
C GLU A 102 4.48 20.18 7.66
N LEU A 103 5.17 19.20 7.06
CA LEU A 103 4.53 18.11 6.33
C LEU A 103 4.06 17.03 7.29
N LYS A 104 2.78 16.68 7.18
CA LYS A 104 2.14 15.64 8.01
C LYS A 104 1.99 14.33 7.26
N VAL A 105 1.85 14.35 5.95
CA VAL A 105 1.73 13.16 5.12
C VAL A 105 2.85 13.14 4.10
N ILE A 106 3.66 12.11 4.13
CA ILE A 106 4.71 11.92 3.15
C ILE A 106 4.32 10.75 2.26
N LEU A 107 4.07 11.04 0.99
CA LEU A 107 3.84 10.06 -0.05
C LEU A 107 5.15 9.79 -0.77
N GLY A 108 5.65 8.56 -0.72
CA GLY A 108 6.95 8.29 -1.30
C GLY A 108 7.23 6.84 -1.67
N ALA A 109 8.33 6.64 -2.41
CA ALA A 109 8.89 5.34 -2.68
C ALA A 109 9.72 4.84 -1.48
N ARG A 110 10.34 3.67 -1.62
CA ARG A 110 11.12 2.99 -0.56
C ARG A 110 12.12 3.90 0.18
N SER A 111 12.75 4.85 -0.51
CA SER A 111 13.75 5.74 0.12
C SER A 111 13.17 6.77 1.09
N SER A 112 11.86 7.00 1.06
CA SER A 112 11.17 7.90 1.98
C SER A 112 11.21 7.44 3.44
N VAL A 113 11.49 6.16 3.68
CA VAL A 113 11.68 5.61 5.03
C VAL A 113 12.83 6.28 5.80
N PHE A 114 13.78 6.91 5.12
CA PHE A 114 14.94 7.57 5.73
C PHE A 114 14.75 9.06 5.98
N LEU A 115 13.57 9.61 5.76
CA LEU A 115 13.29 11.01 6.07
C LEU A 115 13.25 11.24 7.60
N PRO A 116 13.57 12.47 8.07
CA PRO A 116 13.70 12.77 9.49
C PRO A 116 12.35 13.04 10.16
N TYR A 117 11.54 12.00 10.32
CA TYR A 117 10.27 12.09 11.04
C TYR A 117 10.52 12.46 12.51
N ILE A 118 9.66 13.32 13.07
CA ILE A 118 9.74 13.73 14.48
C ILE A 118 8.66 13.11 15.36
N ASP A 119 7.47 12.84 14.78
CA ASP A 119 6.35 12.19 15.48
C ASP A 119 5.55 11.33 14.51
N LEU A 120 6.15 10.23 14.05
CA LEU A 120 5.54 9.28 13.15
C LEU A 120 4.46 8.47 13.89
N ALA A 121 3.22 8.48 13.38
CA ALA A 121 2.10 7.72 13.94
C ALA A 121 1.72 6.50 13.12
N LEU A 122 1.85 6.59 11.81
CA LEU A 122 1.39 5.55 10.90
C LEU A 122 2.35 5.41 9.71
N VAL A 123 2.64 4.18 9.36
CA VAL A 123 3.29 3.81 8.11
C VAL A 123 2.35 2.94 7.30
N ILE A 124 2.11 3.31 6.06
CA ILE A 124 1.34 2.52 5.10
C ILE A 124 2.30 2.03 4.02
N CYS A 125 2.42 0.73 3.83
CA CYS A 125 3.12 0.11 2.71
C CYS A 125 2.07 -0.50 1.79
N ASP A 126 1.65 0.23 0.77
CA ASP A 126 0.68 -0.26 -0.19
C ASP A 126 1.38 -1.09 -1.27
N GLU A 127 0.70 -2.13 -1.79
CA GLU A 127 1.28 -3.16 -2.65
C GLU A 127 2.59 -3.73 -2.05
N GLU A 128 2.55 -4.12 -0.76
CA GLU A 128 3.71 -4.51 0.05
C GLU A 128 4.54 -5.67 -0.54
N HIS A 129 3.91 -6.44 -1.43
CA HIS A 129 4.53 -7.57 -2.14
C HIS A 129 5.43 -7.15 -3.30
N ASP A 130 5.36 -5.87 -3.72
CA ASP A 130 6.06 -5.40 -4.91
C ASP A 130 7.58 -5.48 -4.74
N SER A 131 8.26 -6.03 -5.74
CA SER A 131 9.70 -6.24 -5.72
C SER A 131 10.52 -4.94 -5.67
N SER A 132 9.93 -3.80 -6.05
CA SER A 132 10.60 -2.49 -6.01
C SER A 132 10.89 -2.00 -4.58
N TYR A 133 10.24 -2.59 -3.56
CA TYR A 133 10.62 -2.35 -2.17
C TYR A 133 12.01 -2.89 -1.82
N LYS A 134 12.53 -3.86 -2.57
CA LYS A 134 13.90 -4.34 -2.40
C LYS A 134 14.87 -3.47 -3.20
N GLN A 135 15.83 -2.84 -2.51
CA GLN A 135 16.95 -2.19 -3.18
C GLN A 135 17.95 -3.23 -3.66
N GLN A 136 18.16 -3.28 -4.98
CA GLN A 136 19.12 -4.19 -5.60
C GLN A 136 20.51 -3.56 -5.64
N ASP A 137 20.57 -2.29 -6.08
CA ASP A 137 21.78 -1.51 -6.22
C ASP A 137 21.44 -0.02 -5.99
N PRO A 138 22.32 0.80 -5.40
CA PRO A 138 23.58 0.43 -4.71
C PRO A 138 23.34 -0.20 -3.33
N ALA A 139 24.42 -0.64 -2.67
CA ALA A 139 24.39 -0.96 -1.25
C ALA A 139 24.10 0.31 -0.41
N PRO A 140 23.44 0.16 0.78
CA PRO A 140 22.94 -1.07 1.41
C PRO A 140 21.69 -1.61 0.71
N ARG A 141 21.63 -2.92 0.54
CA ARG A 141 20.51 -3.60 -0.15
C ARG A 141 19.36 -3.92 0.81
N TYR A 142 18.76 -2.88 1.39
CA TYR A 142 17.64 -3.02 2.33
C TYR A 142 16.32 -3.36 1.62
N HIS A 143 15.35 -3.81 2.39
CA HIS A 143 13.96 -3.93 1.97
C HIS A 143 13.14 -2.81 2.60
N GLY A 144 12.48 -1.97 1.79
CA GLY A 144 11.78 -0.77 2.26
C GLY A 144 10.64 -1.08 3.22
N ARG A 145 9.86 -2.13 2.98
CA ARG A 145 8.81 -2.62 3.90
C ARG A 145 9.39 -2.97 5.28
N ASP A 146 10.46 -3.75 5.30
CA ASP A 146 11.04 -4.21 6.55
C ASP A 146 11.71 -3.04 7.31
N ALA A 147 12.34 -2.12 6.56
CA ALA A 147 12.88 -0.88 7.13
C ALA A 147 11.77 0.01 7.72
N ALA A 148 10.59 0.06 7.09
CA ALA A 148 9.44 0.80 7.59
C ALA A 148 8.87 0.22 8.89
N ILE A 149 8.79 -1.12 8.99
CA ILE A 149 8.40 -1.81 10.22
C ILE A 149 9.41 -1.53 11.33
N TRP A 150 10.70 -1.57 11.02
CA TRP A 150 11.73 -1.25 11.99
C TRP A 150 11.70 0.22 12.42
N LEU A 151 11.53 1.16 11.48
CA LEU A 151 11.37 2.58 11.75
C LEU A 151 10.20 2.83 12.71
N SER A 152 9.07 2.19 12.50
CA SER A 152 7.89 2.36 13.36
C SER A 152 8.17 1.97 14.81
N GLY A 153 9.00 0.95 15.04
CA GLY A 153 9.43 0.52 16.38
C GLY A 153 10.25 1.57 17.13
N LEU A 154 11.00 2.42 16.42
CA LEU A 154 11.76 3.50 17.07
C LEU A 154 10.84 4.55 17.72
N PHE A 155 9.66 4.78 17.13
CA PHE A 155 8.67 5.72 17.67
C PHE A 155 7.81 5.10 18.78
N ASP A 156 7.74 3.77 18.86
CA ASP A 156 7.02 3.07 19.94
C ASP A 156 7.70 3.28 21.28
N SER A 157 9.00 3.15 21.32
CA SER A 157 9.80 3.33 22.53
C SER A 157 9.79 4.78 23.05
N ALA A 158 9.67 5.76 22.14
CA ALA A 158 9.68 7.17 22.49
C ALA A 158 8.34 7.69 23.06
N ASN A 159 7.23 7.03 22.79
CA ASN A 159 5.87 7.49 23.07
C ASN A 159 5.07 6.60 24.05
N ASN A 160 5.75 5.93 24.98
CA ASN A 160 5.11 5.10 26.04
C ASN A 160 4.07 4.09 25.51
N GLY A 161 4.40 3.39 24.41
CA GLY A 161 3.53 2.38 23.83
C GLY A 161 2.46 2.90 22.86
N THR A 162 2.42 4.21 22.60
CA THR A 162 1.59 4.83 21.54
C THR A 162 2.34 5.02 20.24
N GLY A 163 3.30 4.14 19.94
CA GLY A 163 4.20 4.22 18.83
C GLY A 163 3.55 4.15 17.45
N ALA A 164 4.37 4.32 16.42
CA ALA A 164 3.90 4.26 15.06
C ALA A 164 3.32 2.88 14.73
N LYS A 165 2.18 2.86 14.07
CA LYS A 165 1.51 1.65 13.57
C LYS A 165 1.87 1.42 12.10
N VAL A 166 1.80 0.16 11.66
CA VAL A 166 2.12 -0.20 10.27
C VAL A 166 0.95 -0.93 9.63
N ILE A 167 0.58 -0.48 8.43
CA ILE A 167 -0.33 -1.22 7.54
C ILE A 167 0.47 -1.73 6.35
N LEU A 168 0.37 -3.01 6.11
CA LEU A 168 0.83 -3.67 4.91
C LEU A 168 -0.40 -3.97 4.06
N GLY A 169 -0.55 -3.28 2.93
CA GLY A 169 -1.71 -3.44 2.05
C GLY A 169 -1.36 -4.21 0.79
N SER A 170 -2.16 -5.22 0.45
CA SER A 170 -1.97 -5.97 -0.78
C SER A 170 -3.23 -6.75 -1.18
N ALA A 171 -3.40 -6.99 -2.48
CA ALA A 171 -4.35 -7.98 -3.00
C ALA A 171 -3.71 -9.38 -3.06
N THR A 172 -2.39 -9.44 -3.16
CA THR A 172 -1.58 -10.66 -3.27
C THR A 172 -0.41 -10.56 -2.29
N PRO A 173 -0.68 -10.72 -0.98
CA PRO A 173 0.34 -10.54 0.04
C PRO A 173 1.59 -11.40 -0.19
N SER A 174 2.76 -10.87 0.19
CA SER A 174 3.98 -11.66 0.23
C SER A 174 3.84 -12.83 1.19
N LEU A 175 4.55 -13.91 0.91
CA LEU A 175 4.51 -15.11 1.75
C LEU A 175 4.92 -14.79 3.20
N GLU A 176 5.91 -13.93 3.38
CA GLU A 176 6.41 -13.50 4.68
C GLU A 176 5.34 -12.73 5.49
N SER A 177 4.66 -11.77 4.85
CA SER A 177 3.62 -10.97 5.51
C SER A 177 2.42 -11.84 5.87
N TYR A 178 1.99 -12.71 4.95
CA TYR A 178 0.90 -13.64 5.21
C TYR A 178 1.25 -14.64 6.32
N TYR A 179 2.45 -15.23 6.29
CA TYR A 179 2.91 -16.15 7.33
C TYR A 179 2.97 -15.48 8.72
N ASN A 180 3.48 -14.23 8.79
CA ASN A 180 3.51 -13.47 10.04
C ASN A 180 2.09 -13.17 10.58
N SER A 181 1.11 -13.00 9.71
CA SER A 181 -0.28 -12.82 10.14
C SER A 181 -0.92 -14.12 10.63
N VAL A 182 -0.65 -15.25 9.96
CA VAL A 182 -1.11 -16.58 10.39
C VAL A 182 -0.48 -16.97 11.75
N LYS A 183 0.76 -16.55 11.98
CA LYS A 183 1.46 -16.73 13.28
C LYS A 183 1.08 -15.69 14.34
N GLU A 184 0.06 -14.89 14.08
CA GLU A 184 -0.44 -13.85 14.99
C GLU A 184 0.61 -12.79 15.40
N LYS A 185 1.73 -12.72 14.68
CA LYS A 185 2.73 -11.65 14.86
C LYS A 185 2.17 -10.33 14.31
N TYR A 186 1.47 -10.39 13.18
CA TYR A 186 0.70 -9.27 12.59
C TYR A 186 -0.79 -9.49 12.81
N GLY A 187 -1.58 -8.41 12.85
CA GLY A 187 -3.01 -8.48 12.66
C GLY A 187 -3.33 -8.85 11.21
N LEU A 188 -4.43 -9.58 10.98
CA LEU A 188 -4.96 -9.85 9.65
C LEU A 188 -6.34 -9.25 9.54
N VAL A 189 -6.56 -8.41 8.53
CA VAL A 189 -7.85 -7.86 8.16
C VAL A 189 -8.08 -8.14 6.68
N GLU A 190 -9.24 -8.73 6.36
CA GLU A 190 -9.58 -9.11 4.99
C GLU A 190 -10.69 -8.22 4.43
N LEU A 191 -10.47 -7.70 3.21
CA LEU A 191 -11.46 -6.93 2.47
C LEU A 191 -11.77 -7.66 1.16
N LYS A 192 -12.75 -8.56 1.21
CA LYS A 192 -13.07 -9.53 0.13
C LYS A 192 -13.95 -8.94 -0.97
N GLU A 193 -14.64 -7.84 -0.70
CA GLU A 193 -15.57 -7.22 -1.64
C GLU A 193 -14.90 -6.12 -2.45
N ARG A 194 -15.25 -6.02 -3.72
CA ARG A 194 -14.86 -4.87 -4.55
C ARG A 194 -15.75 -3.68 -4.22
N TYR A 195 -15.18 -2.50 -4.35
CA TYR A 195 -15.94 -1.26 -4.22
C TYR A 195 -16.86 -1.08 -5.45
N GLY A 196 -18.17 -0.94 -5.20
CA GLY A 196 -19.20 -0.92 -6.24
C GLY A 196 -19.54 -2.34 -6.74
N ASP A 197 -20.57 -2.44 -7.56
CA ASP A 197 -21.10 -3.72 -8.09
C ASP A 197 -20.21 -4.34 -9.22
N VAL A 198 -18.91 -4.15 -9.14
CA VAL A 198 -17.98 -4.70 -10.13
C VAL A 198 -17.76 -6.18 -9.89
N GLN A 199 -18.37 -7.01 -10.73
CA GLN A 199 -18.18 -8.47 -10.68
C GLN A 199 -16.74 -8.85 -11.06
N MET A 200 -16.29 -9.99 -10.51
CA MET A 200 -15.03 -10.60 -10.94
C MET A 200 -15.18 -11.08 -12.38
N PRO A 201 -14.13 -10.94 -13.21
CA PRO A 201 -14.17 -11.55 -14.54
C PRO A 201 -14.31 -13.07 -14.41
N SER A 202 -15.09 -13.67 -15.32
CA SER A 202 -15.13 -15.12 -15.40
C SER A 202 -13.79 -15.63 -15.96
N VAL A 203 -13.25 -16.67 -15.31
CA VAL A 203 -12.00 -17.30 -15.74
C VAL A 203 -12.32 -18.66 -16.33
N GLU A 204 -11.99 -18.86 -17.61
CA GLU A 204 -12.08 -20.15 -18.27
C GLU A 204 -10.66 -20.73 -18.40
N VAL A 205 -10.47 -21.93 -17.86
CA VAL A 205 -9.19 -22.64 -17.94
C VAL A 205 -9.22 -23.56 -19.15
N ILE A 206 -8.35 -23.31 -20.13
CA ILE A 206 -8.25 -24.09 -21.36
C ILE A 206 -7.04 -25.01 -21.28
N ASP A 207 -7.28 -26.33 -21.35
CA ASP A 207 -6.21 -27.32 -21.44
C ASP A 207 -5.66 -27.40 -22.89
N THR A 208 -4.59 -26.67 -23.15
CA THR A 208 -3.96 -26.63 -24.47
C THR A 208 -3.37 -27.95 -24.92
N LYS A 209 -3.18 -28.94 -24.03
CA LYS A 209 -2.73 -30.29 -24.39
C LYS A 209 -3.80 -31.09 -25.09
N LYS A 210 -5.07 -30.77 -24.87
CA LYS A 210 -6.23 -31.43 -25.49
C LYS A 210 -6.63 -30.85 -26.84
N ILE A 211 -5.98 -29.75 -27.26
CA ILE A 211 -6.22 -29.18 -28.59
C ILE A 211 -5.60 -30.08 -29.65
N GLU A 212 -6.42 -30.51 -30.61
CA GLU A 212 -6.00 -31.46 -31.67
C GLU A 212 -4.76 -30.98 -32.44
N GLN A 213 -3.90 -31.92 -32.81
CA GLN A 213 -2.58 -31.65 -33.43
C GLN A 213 -2.62 -30.81 -34.71
N LYS A 214 -3.75 -30.84 -35.45
CA LYS A 214 -3.92 -30.05 -36.68
C LYS A 214 -3.84 -28.53 -36.46
N ASP A 215 -4.21 -28.07 -35.27
CA ASP A 215 -4.20 -26.64 -34.95
C ASP A 215 -2.91 -26.18 -34.24
N ARG A 216 -2.05 -27.13 -33.84
CA ARG A 216 -0.79 -26.78 -33.10
C ARG A 216 0.30 -26.15 -33.94
N SER A 217 0.26 -26.28 -35.26
CA SER A 217 1.42 -25.95 -36.09
C SER A 217 1.57 -24.47 -36.49
N LYS A 218 0.59 -23.59 -36.17
CA LYS A 218 0.63 -22.21 -36.65
C LYS A 218 0.11 -21.12 -35.71
N VAL A 219 -0.48 -21.44 -34.55
CA VAL A 219 -1.10 -20.42 -33.70
C VAL A 219 -0.66 -20.57 -32.24
N MET A 220 0.01 -19.55 -31.71
CA MET A 220 0.37 -19.48 -30.26
C MET A 220 -0.84 -19.29 -29.34
N LEU A 221 -2.03 -19.05 -29.89
CA LEU A 221 -3.26 -18.74 -29.17
C LEU A 221 -4.28 -19.87 -29.38
N SER A 222 -5.04 -20.24 -28.35
CA SER A 222 -6.09 -21.24 -28.48
C SER A 222 -7.23 -20.75 -29.38
N PRO A 223 -7.95 -21.64 -30.12
CA PRO A 223 -9.13 -21.27 -30.92
C PRO A 223 -10.20 -20.53 -30.08
N GLN A 224 -10.39 -20.95 -28.82
CA GLN A 224 -11.32 -20.32 -27.88
C GLN A 224 -10.92 -18.86 -27.58
N LEU A 225 -9.63 -18.60 -27.36
CA LEU A 225 -9.14 -17.24 -27.15
C LEU A 225 -9.32 -16.36 -28.38
N ILE A 226 -9.03 -16.89 -29.58
CA ILE A 226 -9.26 -16.19 -30.85
C ILE A 226 -10.73 -15.83 -31.00
N THR A 227 -11.63 -16.80 -30.74
CA THR A 227 -13.08 -16.56 -30.81
C THR A 227 -13.53 -15.52 -29.79
N ALA A 228 -12.99 -15.53 -28.57
CA ALA A 228 -13.32 -14.54 -27.55
C ALA A 228 -12.88 -13.12 -27.95
N VAL A 229 -11.66 -13.00 -28.50
CA VAL A 229 -11.13 -11.68 -28.97
C VAL A 229 -11.98 -11.10 -30.13
N HIS A 230 -12.51 -11.95 -31.00
CA HIS A 230 -13.39 -11.48 -32.10
C HIS A 230 -14.81 -11.06 -31.68
N ARG A 231 -15.20 -11.31 -30.41
CA ARG A 231 -16.50 -10.89 -29.87
C ARG A 231 -16.49 -9.49 -29.24
N PHE A 232 -15.33 -8.90 -29.10
CA PHE A 232 -15.09 -7.52 -28.63
C PHE A 232 -14.57 -6.64 -29.77
#